data_689bc8057249b731f3f75a86359d8863
#
_entry.id   689bc8057249b731f3f75a86359d8863
#
_cell.length_a   1.000
_cell.length_b   1.000
_cell.length_c   1.000
_cell.angle_alpha   90.00
_cell.angle_beta   90.00
_cell.angle_gamma   90.00
#
_symmetry.space_group_name_H-M   'P 1'
#
loop_
_entity.id
_entity.type
_entity.pdbx_description
1 polymer ?
#
loop_
_entity_poly.entity_id
_entity_poly.type
_entity_poly.pdbx_seq_one_letter_code
_entity_poly.pdbx_strand_id
1 'polypeptide(L)'
;MEKKYILSELFTIIPAEHYTPQQGKAALQEQFALQGEYVYGRYDFPKANAVVAYAVPQEEADKNGTEGEMPYPLVVRMLEEAIQIPHFNKVVFHYSTAKKISHIVIATGDGLKLANSFKADSFESALYFLFLSIQQLQMNPRQCIVRVCSETTQQQEETFARFFNGIEKDNLEDIIQK
;
A
#
# COMPACT_ATOMS: atom_id res chain seq x y z
N MET A 1 -5.33 -20.63 5.58
CA MET A 1 -5.25 -20.41 4.13
C MET A 1 -4.34 -19.23 3.86
N GLU A 2 -3.45 -19.33 2.89
CA GLU A 2 -2.46 -18.28 2.60
C GLU A 2 -3.14 -17.15 1.81
N LYS A 3 -3.05 -15.91 2.31
CA LYS A 3 -3.61 -14.75 1.63
C LYS A 3 -2.87 -14.51 0.32
N LYS A 4 -3.61 -14.26 -0.75
CA LYS A 4 -3.05 -13.87 -2.04
C LYS A 4 -3.09 -12.37 -2.20
N TYR A 5 -2.05 -11.79 -2.79
CA TYR A 5 -1.92 -10.36 -2.97
C TYR A 5 -1.71 -10.01 -4.44
N ILE A 6 -2.27 -8.88 -4.86
CA ILE A 6 -2.11 -8.32 -6.20
C ILE A 6 -1.60 -6.88 -6.13
N LEU A 7 -0.86 -6.47 -7.14
CA LEU A 7 -0.51 -5.07 -7.34
C LEU A 7 -1.72 -4.33 -7.90
N SER A 8 -2.40 -3.59 -7.04
CA SER A 8 -3.57 -2.79 -7.43
C SER A 8 -3.53 -1.43 -6.74
N GLU A 9 -3.90 -0.40 -7.51
CA GLU A 9 -4.12 0.96 -7.01
C GLU A 9 -5.59 1.19 -6.60
N LEU A 10 -6.48 0.23 -6.88
CA LEU A 10 -7.92 0.37 -6.71
C LEU A 10 -8.35 0.10 -5.27
N PHE A 11 -7.92 0.93 -4.36
CA PHE A 11 -8.31 0.89 -2.94
C PHE A 11 -8.49 2.29 -2.37
N THR A 12 -9.24 2.36 -1.29
CA THR A 12 -9.39 3.55 -0.47
C THR A 12 -9.51 3.17 1.00
N ILE A 13 -9.11 4.07 1.89
CA ILE A 13 -9.20 3.87 3.33
C ILE A 13 -10.38 4.67 3.87
N ILE A 14 -11.28 4.00 4.57
CA ILE A 14 -12.48 4.60 5.14
C ILE A 14 -12.47 4.36 6.66
N PRO A 15 -12.71 5.38 7.50
CA PRO A 15 -12.90 5.16 8.93
C PRO A 15 -13.99 4.09 9.17
N ALA A 16 -13.75 3.17 10.10
CA ALA A 16 -14.62 2.01 10.30
C ALA A 16 -16.06 2.42 10.62
N GLU A 17 -16.25 3.51 11.35
CA GLU A 17 -17.57 4.07 11.72
C GLU A 17 -18.36 4.64 10.53
N HIS A 18 -17.69 4.95 9.42
CA HIS A 18 -18.30 5.49 8.20
C HIS A 18 -18.40 4.46 7.07
N TYR A 19 -17.94 3.23 7.30
CA TYR A 19 -17.95 2.22 6.26
C TYR A 19 -19.28 1.49 6.18
N THR A 20 -19.84 1.47 4.97
CA THR A 20 -20.83 0.49 4.51
C THR A 20 -20.39 -0.07 3.15
N PRO A 21 -20.84 -1.26 2.73
CA PRO A 21 -20.52 -1.79 1.41
C PRO A 21 -20.86 -0.83 0.27
N GLN A 22 -21.99 -0.11 0.38
CA GLN A 22 -22.45 0.86 -0.61
C GLN A 22 -21.52 2.09 -0.66
N GLN A 23 -21.11 2.60 0.50
CA GLN A 23 -20.17 3.73 0.58
C GLN A 23 -18.78 3.34 0.05
N GLY A 24 -18.28 2.14 0.39
CA GLY A 24 -17.03 1.64 -0.15
C GLY A 24 -17.03 1.54 -1.67
N LYS A 25 -18.09 0.96 -2.24
CA LYS A 25 -18.27 0.88 -3.68
C LYS A 25 -18.36 2.26 -4.34
N ALA A 26 -19.18 3.15 -3.79
CA ALA A 26 -19.36 4.50 -4.33
C ALA A 26 -18.05 5.30 -4.31
N ALA A 27 -17.30 5.25 -3.20
CA ALA A 27 -16.00 5.92 -3.09
C ALA A 27 -15.00 5.44 -4.15
N LEU A 28 -14.92 4.12 -4.38
CA LEU A 28 -14.04 3.55 -5.39
C LEU A 28 -14.45 3.94 -6.82
N GLN A 29 -15.76 3.92 -7.11
CA GLN A 29 -16.28 4.31 -8.41
C GLN A 29 -16.02 5.79 -8.72
N GLU A 30 -16.19 6.65 -7.72
CA GLU A 30 -15.95 8.09 -7.86
C GLU A 30 -14.44 8.39 -8.01
N GLN A 31 -13.61 7.80 -7.17
CA GLN A 31 -12.17 8.05 -7.14
C GLN A 31 -11.46 7.57 -8.40
N PHE A 32 -11.85 6.41 -8.96
CA PHE A 32 -11.15 5.76 -10.06
C PHE A 32 -11.91 5.75 -11.38
N ALA A 33 -13.11 6.34 -11.45
CA ALA A 33 -13.96 6.34 -12.63
C ALA A 33 -14.11 4.92 -13.24
N LEU A 34 -14.35 3.91 -12.40
CA LEU A 34 -14.36 2.51 -12.80
C LEU A 34 -15.42 2.23 -13.88
N GLN A 35 -14.99 1.58 -14.96
CA GLN A 35 -15.84 1.12 -16.05
C GLN A 35 -15.63 -0.38 -16.26
N GLY A 36 -16.72 -1.14 -16.38
CA GLY A 36 -16.68 -2.59 -16.53
C GLY A 36 -17.11 -3.35 -15.28
N GLU A 37 -16.76 -4.63 -15.24
CA GLU A 37 -17.14 -5.52 -14.14
C GLU A 37 -16.03 -5.62 -13.11
N TYR A 38 -16.37 -5.34 -11.85
CA TYR A 38 -15.48 -5.39 -10.71
C TYR A 38 -16.10 -6.16 -9.56
N VAL A 39 -15.27 -6.91 -8.86
CA VAL A 39 -15.61 -7.47 -7.55
C VAL A 39 -15.11 -6.48 -6.47
N TYR A 40 -15.97 -6.17 -5.51
CA TYR A 40 -15.66 -5.24 -4.44
C TYR A 40 -15.41 -6.01 -3.14
N GLY A 41 -14.31 -5.67 -2.48
CA GLY A 41 -13.91 -6.28 -1.24
C GLY A 41 -13.61 -5.27 -0.14
N ARG A 42 -13.42 -5.82 1.05
CA ARG A 42 -12.99 -5.05 2.21
C ARG A 42 -11.96 -5.83 3.02
N TYR A 43 -11.11 -5.09 3.70
CA TYR A 43 -10.23 -5.60 4.73
C TYR A 43 -10.36 -4.71 5.98
N ASP A 44 -10.77 -5.32 7.09
CA ASP A 44 -10.90 -4.59 8.35
C ASP A 44 -9.51 -4.43 8.98
N PHE A 45 -9.13 -3.20 9.29
CA PHE A 45 -7.87 -2.86 9.94
C PHE A 45 -8.11 -2.21 11.31
N PRO A 46 -8.40 -3.01 12.34
CA PRO A 46 -8.84 -2.52 13.65
C PRO A 46 -7.84 -1.62 14.35
N LYS A 47 -6.53 -1.87 14.15
CA LYS A 47 -5.46 -1.06 14.77
C LYS A 47 -5.46 0.41 14.34
N ALA A 48 -6.03 0.72 13.18
CA ALA A 48 -6.21 2.10 12.71
C ALA A 48 -7.68 2.54 12.76
N ASN A 49 -8.59 1.74 13.29
CA ASN A 49 -10.03 1.95 13.24
C ASN A 49 -10.51 2.27 11.82
N ALA A 50 -10.03 1.50 10.86
CA ALA A 50 -10.24 1.74 9.44
C ALA A 50 -10.60 0.47 8.66
N VAL A 51 -11.20 0.67 7.51
CA VAL A 51 -11.49 -0.37 6.53
C VAL A 51 -10.79 0.00 5.22
N VAL A 52 -10.07 -0.94 4.65
CA VAL A 52 -9.57 -0.86 3.27
C VAL A 52 -10.69 -1.37 2.36
N ALA A 53 -11.35 -0.47 1.65
CA ALA A 53 -12.26 -0.83 0.58
C ALA A 53 -11.46 -0.95 -0.71
N TYR A 54 -11.72 -1.98 -1.51
CA TYR A 54 -10.96 -2.19 -2.76
C TYR A 54 -11.81 -2.84 -3.84
N ALA A 55 -11.37 -2.68 -5.09
CA ALA A 55 -11.99 -3.29 -6.26
C ALA A 55 -10.95 -4.12 -7.03
N VAL A 56 -11.38 -5.25 -7.55
CA VAL A 56 -10.58 -6.12 -8.41
C VAL A 56 -11.35 -6.33 -9.71
N PRO A 57 -10.73 -6.15 -10.89
CA PRO A 57 -11.35 -6.52 -12.15
C PRO A 57 -11.83 -7.98 -12.11
N GLN A 58 -13.03 -8.26 -12.64
CA GLN A 58 -13.62 -9.60 -12.59
C GLN A 58 -12.68 -10.66 -13.16
N GLU A 59 -12.02 -10.39 -14.29
CA GLU A 59 -11.06 -11.32 -14.89
C GLU A 59 -9.87 -11.66 -13.98
N GLU A 60 -9.41 -10.68 -13.21
CA GLU A 60 -8.29 -10.84 -12.28
C GLU A 60 -8.73 -11.59 -11.02
N ALA A 61 -9.94 -11.33 -10.55
CA ALA A 61 -10.54 -12.08 -9.45
C ALA A 61 -10.73 -13.56 -9.82
N ASP A 62 -11.17 -13.84 -11.04
CA ASP A 62 -11.38 -15.21 -11.53
C ASP A 62 -10.06 -15.98 -11.70
N LYS A 63 -8.97 -15.31 -12.10
CA LYS A 63 -7.64 -15.93 -12.27
C LYS A 63 -6.93 -16.18 -10.93
N ASN A 64 -7.03 -15.25 -10.01
CA ASN A 64 -6.25 -15.23 -8.78
C ASN A 64 -7.05 -15.62 -7.53
N GLY A 65 -8.36 -15.69 -7.65
CA GLY A 65 -9.25 -16.20 -6.62
C GLY A 65 -9.13 -17.72 -6.48
N THR A 66 -9.10 -18.23 -5.26
CA THR A 66 -9.33 -19.64 -4.97
C THR A 66 -10.72 -19.78 -4.39
N GLU A 67 -11.55 -20.68 -4.96
CA GLU A 67 -12.87 -21.08 -4.44
C GLU A 67 -13.58 -20.03 -3.53
N GLY A 68 -13.85 -18.82 -4.08
CA GLY A 68 -14.61 -17.79 -3.40
C GLY A 68 -13.78 -16.78 -2.59
N GLU A 69 -12.45 -16.86 -2.57
CA GLU A 69 -11.59 -15.85 -1.96
C GLU A 69 -10.98 -14.92 -3.01
N MET A 70 -11.30 -13.65 -2.87
CA MET A 70 -10.76 -12.57 -3.69
C MET A 70 -9.34 -12.21 -3.22
N PRO A 71 -8.38 -11.95 -4.14
CA PRO A 71 -7.06 -11.50 -3.73
C PRO A 71 -7.12 -10.11 -3.09
N TYR A 72 -6.21 -9.84 -2.16
CA TYR A 72 -6.08 -8.53 -1.51
C TYR A 72 -5.15 -7.62 -2.30
N PRO A 73 -5.38 -6.29 -2.33
CA PRO A 73 -4.37 -5.36 -2.81
C PRO A 73 -3.14 -5.38 -1.90
N LEU A 74 -1.95 -5.20 -2.48
CA LEU A 74 -0.68 -5.25 -1.74
C LEU A 74 -0.65 -4.31 -0.53
N VAL A 75 -1.36 -3.18 -0.60
CA VAL A 75 -1.44 -2.23 0.51
C VAL A 75 -1.90 -2.88 1.82
N VAL A 76 -2.75 -3.92 1.76
CA VAL A 76 -3.19 -4.66 2.95
C VAL A 76 -1.99 -5.30 3.65
N ARG A 77 -1.10 -5.95 2.89
CA ARG A 77 0.12 -6.53 3.45
C ARG A 77 1.06 -5.45 3.99
N MET A 78 1.20 -4.35 3.30
CA MET A 78 2.04 -3.23 3.74
C MET A 78 1.51 -2.58 5.04
N LEU A 79 0.19 -2.52 5.23
CA LEU A 79 -0.41 -2.09 6.49
C LEU A 79 -0.07 -3.07 7.64
N GLU A 80 -0.12 -4.37 7.38
CA GLU A 80 0.31 -5.40 8.33
C GLU A 80 1.80 -5.25 8.66
N GLU A 81 2.65 -4.98 7.68
CA GLU A 81 4.09 -4.70 7.89
C GLU A 81 4.31 -3.44 8.74
N ALA A 82 3.59 -2.36 8.46
CA ALA A 82 3.75 -1.10 9.18
C ALA A 82 3.53 -1.26 10.70
N ILE A 83 2.58 -2.10 11.12
CA ILE A 83 2.32 -2.33 12.54
C ILE A 83 3.39 -3.18 13.25
N GLN A 84 4.21 -3.91 12.50
CA GLN A 84 5.28 -4.74 13.04
C GLN A 84 6.57 -3.95 13.29
N ILE A 85 6.73 -2.77 12.68
CA ILE A 85 7.91 -1.94 12.86
C ILE A 85 7.88 -1.32 14.27
N PRO A 86 8.82 -1.67 15.18
CA PRO A 86 8.83 -1.18 16.54
C PRO A 86 9.45 0.22 16.67
N HIS A 87 9.02 1.14 15.81
CA HIS A 87 9.50 2.52 15.77
C HIS A 87 8.31 3.48 15.70
N PHE A 88 8.43 4.68 16.27
CA PHE A 88 7.31 5.62 16.30
C PHE A 88 6.94 6.08 14.90
N ASN A 89 7.89 6.61 14.13
CA ASN A 89 7.69 7.05 12.75
C ASN A 89 8.14 5.96 11.78
N LYS A 90 7.24 5.40 11.02
CA LYS A 90 7.48 4.27 10.16
C LYS A 90 6.89 4.47 8.77
N VAL A 91 7.66 4.05 7.79
CA VAL A 91 7.32 4.11 6.37
C VAL A 91 7.46 2.71 5.79
N VAL A 92 6.48 2.25 5.04
CA VAL A 92 6.58 1.05 4.23
C VAL A 92 6.47 1.48 2.77
N PHE A 93 7.43 1.07 1.96
CA PHE A 93 7.57 1.48 0.58
C PHE A 93 7.71 0.28 -0.34
N HIS A 94 6.97 0.29 -1.44
CA HIS A 94 7.09 -0.68 -2.53
C HIS A 94 7.04 0.05 -3.86
N TYR A 95 7.88 -0.36 -4.82
CA TYR A 95 7.84 0.11 -6.19
C TYR A 95 7.93 -1.07 -7.16
N SER A 96 6.99 -1.16 -8.07
CA SER A 96 7.00 -2.11 -9.18
C SER A 96 7.43 -1.44 -10.46
N THR A 97 8.60 -1.82 -10.97
CA THR A 97 9.11 -1.35 -12.27
C THR A 97 8.22 -1.82 -13.42
N ALA A 98 7.70 -3.05 -13.34
CA ALA A 98 6.86 -3.64 -14.37
C ALA A 98 5.50 -2.95 -14.49
N LYS A 99 4.86 -2.64 -13.37
CA LYS A 99 3.53 -1.99 -13.31
C LYS A 99 3.62 -0.47 -13.25
N LYS A 100 4.82 0.09 -13.00
CA LYS A 100 5.06 1.53 -12.81
C LYS A 100 4.16 2.14 -11.73
N ILE A 101 4.03 1.43 -10.62
CA ILE A 101 3.22 1.82 -9.47
C ILE A 101 4.08 1.78 -8.22
N SER A 102 4.00 2.83 -7.42
CA SER A 102 4.55 2.88 -6.07
C SER A 102 3.42 2.81 -5.05
N HIS A 103 3.60 2.02 -4.01
CA HIS A 103 2.73 1.98 -2.84
C HIS A 103 3.48 2.53 -1.63
N ILE A 104 2.81 3.38 -0.85
CA ILE A 104 3.39 4.06 0.30
C ILE A 104 2.42 3.94 1.48
N VAL A 105 2.91 3.42 2.60
CA VAL A 105 2.20 3.44 3.88
C VAL A 105 3.05 4.19 4.88
N ILE A 106 2.47 5.18 5.56
CA ILE A 106 3.12 5.96 6.61
C ILE A 106 2.27 5.87 7.87
N ALA A 107 2.90 5.50 8.97
CA ALA A 107 2.25 5.42 10.26
C ALA A 107 3.18 6.01 11.35
N THR A 108 2.56 6.45 12.43
CA THR A 108 3.24 6.90 13.63
C THR A 108 2.74 6.07 14.83
N GLY A 109 3.28 6.32 16.02
CA GLY A 109 2.73 5.73 17.24
C GLY A 109 1.25 6.08 17.47
N ASP A 110 0.78 7.20 16.90
CA ASP A 110 -0.61 7.65 17.01
C ASP A 110 -1.56 7.01 15.97
N GLY A 111 -1.03 6.24 15.03
CA GLY A 111 -1.82 5.51 14.06
C GLY A 111 -1.41 5.72 12.60
N LEU A 112 -2.27 5.28 11.69
CA LEU A 112 -2.09 5.41 10.25
C LEU A 112 -2.21 6.88 9.82
N LYS A 113 -1.23 7.36 9.05
CA LYS A 113 -1.19 8.73 8.51
C LYS A 113 -1.46 8.78 7.00
N LEU A 114 -0.97 7.78 6.27
CA LEU A 114 -1.16 7.68 4.82
C LEU A 114 -1.08 6.22 4.38
N ALA A 115 -1.95 5.82 3.49
CA ALA A 115 -1.81 4.63 2.67
C ALA A 115 -2.33 4.95 1.28
N ASN A 116 -1.43 5.00 0.30
CA ASN A 116 -1.77 5.39 -1.06
C ASN A 116 -0.85 4.71 -2.09
N SER A 117 -1.28 4.76 -3.34
CA SER A 117 -0.48 4.37 -4.49
C SER A 117 -0.33 5.52 -5.47
N PHE A 118 0.78 5.52 -6.19
CA PHE A 118 1.13 6.56 -7.15
C PHE A 118 1.64 5.92 -8.43
N LYS A 119 1.21 6.41 -9.58
CA LYS A 119 1.86 6.07 -10.84
C LYS A 119 3.23 6.71 -10.88
N ALA A 120 4.26 5.91 -11.14
CA ALA A 120 5.64 6.35 -11.15
C ALA A 120 6.40 5.65 -12.28
N ASP A 121 6.83 6.41 -13.27
CA ASP A 121 7.52 5.87 -14.44
C ASP A 121 8.94 5.39 -14.16
N SER A 122 9.53 5.83 -13.04
CA SER A 122 10.86 5.48 -12.59
C SER A 122 10.93 5.37 -11.07
N PHE A 123 12.00 4.77 -10.58
CA PHE A 123 12.30 4.73 -9.15
C PHE A 123 12.44 6.13 -8.55
N GLU A 124 13.06 7.05 -9.28
CA GLU A 124 13.22 8.46 -8.87
C GLU A 124 11.85 9.14 -8.72
N SER A 125 10.92 8.88 -9.64
CA SER A 125 9.55 9.38 -9.52
C SER A 125 8.84 8.80 -8.28
N ALA A 126 9.05 7.52 -8.01
CA ALA A 126 8.50 6.87 -6.81
C ALA A 126 9.08 7.48 -5.52
N LEU A 127 10.39 7.76 -5.49
CA LEU A 127 11.03 8.48 -4.38
C LEU A 127 10.49 9.90 -4.22
N TYR A 128 10.24 10.60 -5.32
CA TYR A 128 9.64 11.92 -5.27
C TYR A 128 8.30 11.91 -4.52
N PHE A 129 7.41 10.97 -4.86
CA PHE A 129 6.13 10.83 -4.17
C PHE A 129 6.28 10.43 -2.70
N LEU A 130 7.27 9.59 -2.39
CA LEU A 130 7.59 9.24 -0.99
C LEU A 130 7.98 10.47 -0.18
N PHE A 131 8.95 11.25 -0.66
CA PHE A 131 9.40 12.44 0.06
C PHE A 131 8.34 13.54 0.11
N LEU A 132 7.56 13.71 -0.97
CA LEU A 132 6.42 14.62 -0.97
C LEU A 132 5.38 14.24 0.09
N SER A 133 5.07 12.95 0.22
CA SER A 133 4.14 12.45 1.24
C SER A 133 4.64 12.71 2.66
N ILE A 134 5.92 12.45 2.92
CA ILE A 134 6.56 12.72 4.22
C ILE A 134 6.54 14.22 4.53
N GLN A 135 6.84 15.06 3.54
CA GLN A 135 6.81 16.51 3.68
C GLN A 135 5.40 17.05 3.97
N GLN A 136 4.38 16.55 3.25
CA GLN A 136 2.99 16.93 3.49
C GLN A 136 2.50 16.57 4.90
N LEU A 137 3.01 15.50 5.46
CA LEU A 137 2.75 15.08 6.84
C LEU A 137 3.63 15.84 7.87
N GLN A 138 4.47 16.76 7.43
CA GLN A 138 5.40 17.53 8.27
C GLN A 138 6.34 16.63 9.09
N MET A 139 6.68 15.47 8.53
CA MET A 139 7.59 14.50 9.14
C MET A 139 9.03 14.71 8.66
N ASN A 140 9.99 14.33 9.49
CA ASN A 140 11.40 14.35 9.13
C ASN A 140 11.86 12.92 8.79
N PRO A 141 12.33 12.63 7.56
CA PRO A 141 12.83 11.31 7.18
C PRO A 141 13.92 10.78 8.11
N ARG A 142 14.77 11.66 8.64
CA ARG A 142 15.82 11.32 9.62
C ARG A 142 15.29 10.75 10.94
N GLN A 143 14.00 10.88 11.19
CA GLN A 143 13.30 10.34 12.36
C GLN A 143 12.42 9.14 12.00
N CYS A 144 12.49 8.66 10.75
CA CYS A 144 11.69 7.56 10.25
C CYS A 144 12.55 6.33 9.97
N ILE A 145 12.00 5.15 10.28
CA ILE A 145 12.47 3.89 9.72
C ILE A 145 11.68 3.62 8.44
N VAL A 146 12.38 3.27 7.37
CA VAL A 146 11.76 2.82 6.13
C VAL A 146 11.95 1.30 5.95
N ARG A 147 10.85 0.58 5.74
CA ARG A 147 10.86 -0.82 5.29
C ARG A 147 10.61 -0.84 3.80
N VAL A 148 11.59 -1.31 3.03
CA VAL A 148 11.49 -1.42 1.57
C VAL A 148 11.06 -2.83 1.21
N CYS A 149 9.92 -2.94 0.53
CA CYS A 149 9.25 -4.22 0.25
C CYS A 149 9.42 -4.69 -1.20
N SER A 150 10.15 -3.96 -2.02
CA SER A 150 10.51 -4.32 -3.40
C SER A 150 11.99 -4.65 -3.52
N GLU A 151 12.36 -5.33 -4.60
CA GLU A 151 13.77 -5.48 -4.94
C GLU A 151 14.41 -4.12 -5.18
N THR A 152 15.64 -3.97 -4.71
CA THR A 152 16.42 -2.73 -4.84
C THR A 152 17.85 -3.02 -5.23
N THR A 153 18.43 -2.10 -6.00
CA THR A 153 19.87 -2.07 -6.26
C THR A 153 20.61 -1.50 -5.04
N GLN A 154 21.90 -1.76 -4.95
CA GLN A 154 22.75 -1.18 -3.90
C GLN A 154 22.66 0.35 -3.89
N GLN A 155 22.69 0.99 -5.05
CA GLN A 155 22.58 2.46 -5.16
C GLN A 155 21.23 2.99 -4.61
N GLN A 156 20.14 2.27 -4.84
CA GLN A 156 18.83 2.62 -4.28
C GLN A 156 18.82 2.49 -2.75
N GLU A 157 19.42 1.43 -2.22
CA GLU A 157 19.56 1.24 -0.78
C GLU A 157 20.40 2.34 -0.12
N GLU A 158 21.49 2.73 -0.75
CA GLU A 158 22.33 3.86 -0.30
C GLU A 158 21.54 5.18 -0.29
N THR A 159 20.63 5.36 -1.24
CA THR A 159 19.74 6.52 -1.27
C THR A 159 18.82 6.54 -0.05
N PHE A 160 18.16 5.42 0.29
CA PHE A 160 17.36 5.33 1.50
C PHE A 160 18.18 5.56 2.76
N ALA A 161 19.34 4.92 2.87
CA ALA A 161 20.24 5.07 4.02
C ALA A 161 20.72 6.51 4.24
N ARG A 162 20.82 7.29 3.17
CA ARG A 162 21.21 8.70 3.24
C ARG A 162 20.14 9.57 3.89
N PHE A 163 18.87 9.28 3.67
CA PHE A 163 17.75 10.13 4.08
C PHE A 163 17.00 9.65 5.33
N PHE A 164 16.96 8.35 5.57
CA PHE A 164 16.21 7.76 6.68
C PHE A 164 17.10 7.47 7.89
N ASN A 165 16.49 7.34 9.06
CA ASN A 165 17.18 6.93 10.28
C ASN A 165 17.65 5.47 10.23
N GLY A 166 16.89 4.62 9.55
CA GLY A 166 17.22 3.22 9.31
C GLY A 166 16.42 2.66 8.14
N ILE A 167 16.99 1.62 7.55
CA ILE A 167 16.38 0.86 6.45
C ILE A 167 16.20 -0.59 6.89
N GLU A 168 15.01 -1.12 6.66
CA GLU A 168 14.69 -2.54 6.76
C GLU A 168 14.29 -3.05 5.38
N LYS A 169 14.49 -4.33 5.13
CA LYS A 169 14.11 -4.95 3.86
C LYS A 169 13.21 -6.15 4.12
N ASP A 170 12.10 -6.20 3.40
CA ASP A 170 11.21 -7.35 3.36
C ASP A 170 10.66 -7.49 1.94
N ASN A 171 11.26 -8.37 1.15
CA ASN A 171 10.85 -8.56 -0.24
C ASN A 171 9.48 -9.25 -0.30
N LEU A 172 8.46 -8.52 -0.75
CA LEU A 172 7.10 -9.03 -0.91
C LEU A 172 6.80 -9.53 -2.33
N GLU A 173 7.78 -9.52 -3.26
CA GLU A 173 7.56 -9.92 -4.65
C GLU A 173 7.10 -11.39 -4.78
N ASP A 174 7.54 -12.25 -3.87
CA ASP A 174 7.21 -13.69 -3.89
C ASP A 174 5.75 -13.98 -3.55
N ILE A 175 5.07 -13.06 -2.86
CA ILE A 175 3.65 -13.22 -2.46
C ILE A 175 2.68 -12.52 -3.40
N ILE A 176 3.19 -11.72 -4.35
CA ILE A 176 2.37 -11.00 -5.32
C ILE A 176 2.04 -11.93 -6.47
N GLN A 177 0.74 -12.06 -6.77
CA GLN A 177 0.27 -12.80 -7.94
C GLN A 177 0.60 -12.02 -9.22
N LYS A 178 1.14 -12.72 -10.22
CA LYS A 178 1.56 -12.15 -11.51
C LYS A 178 0.46 -12.24 -12.56
#